data_cf600fd0c87728e780f71c1571e2621a
#
_entry.id   cf600fd0c87728e780f71c1571e2621a
#
_cell.length_a   1.000
_cell.length_b   1.000
_cell.length_c   1.000
_cell.angle_alpha   90.00
_cell.angle_beta   90.00
_cell.angle_gamma   90.00
#
_symmetry.space_group_name_H-M   'P 1'
#
loop_
_entity.id
_entity.type
_entity.pdbx_description
1 polymer ?
#
loop_
_entity_poly.entity_id
_entity_poly.type
_entity_poly.pdbx_seq_one_letter_code
_entity_poly.pdbx_strand_id
1 'polypeptide(L)'
;MLGAKDLAAEALLLGLRTTTGIDLDGFRARYGVDLLAANDTLVARLVDEGRIVVRADPEDGRWLVPTLSGLAVADGLAAAFDLSLPN
;
A
#
# COMPACT_ATOMS: atom_id res chain seq x y z
N MET A 1 -16.80 2.42 16.79
CA MET A 1 -16.91 1.68 15.51
C MET A 1 -15.85 2.20 14.53
N LEU A 2 -15.12 1.31 13.89
CA LEU A 2 -14.14 1.69 12.87
C LEU A 2 -14.85 2.01 11.56
N GLY A 3 -14.52 3.15 10.96
CA GLY A 3 -14.98 3.49 9.62
C GLY A 3 -14.19 2.76 8.54
N ALA A 4 -14.64 2.85 7.28
CA ALA A 4 -13.97 2.22 6.15
C ALA A 4 -12.51 2.69 6.01
N LYS A 5 -12.26 3.98 6.26
CA LYS A 5 -10.90 4.54 6.19
C LYS A 5 -9.99 3.96 7.26
N ASP A 6 -10.52 3.73 8.47
CA ASP A 6 -9.75 3.13 9.57
C ASP A 6 -9.39 1.69 9.26
N LEU A 7 -10.32 0.93 8.67
CA LEU A 7 -10.07 -0.45 8.26
C LEU A 7 -9.04 -0.50 7.13
N ALA A 8 -9.11 0.43 6.18
CA ALA A 8 -8.13 0.51 5.10
C ALA A 8 -6.74 0.84 5.65
N ALA A 9 -6.64 1.77 6.60
CA ALA A 9 -5.37 2.13 7.23
C ALA A 9 -4.75 0.94 7.97
N GLU A 10 -5.57 0.17 8.67
CA GLU A 10 -5.11 -1.03 9.36
C GLU A 10 -4.62 -2.08 8.38
N ALA A 11 -5.37 -2.32 7.31
CA ALA A 11 -4.99 -3.29 6.27
C ALA A 11 -3.67 -2.88 5.60
N LEU A 12 -3.50 -1.60 5.33
CA LEU A 12 -2.26 -1.07 4.74
C LEU A 12 -1.07 -1.29 5.68
N LEU A 13 -1.23 -0.97 6.96
CA LEU A 13 -0.17 -1.15 7.95
C LEU A 13 0.22 -2.63 8.07
N LEU A 14 -0.76 -3.52 8.17
CA LEU A 14 -0.49 -4.95 8.26
C LEU A 14 0.22 -5.48 7.02
N GLY A 15 -0.19 -5.03 5.82
CA GLY A 15 0.46 -5.42 4.58
C GLY A 15 1.90 -4.95 4.48
N LEU A 16 2.18 -3.74 4.96
CA LEU A 16 3.54 -3.17 4.94
C LEU A 16 4.47 -3.81 5.98
N ARG A 17 3.93 -4.58 6.91
CA ARG A 17 4.71 -5.33 7.89
C ARG A 17 5.02 -6.77 7.46
N THR A 18 4.58 -7.16 6.27
CA THR A 18 4.78 -8.53 5.78
C THR A 18 5.57 -8.54 4.49
N THR A 19 6.30 -9.62 4.25
CA THR A 19 7.07 -9.80 3.01
C THR A 19 6.17 -10.09 1.80
N THR A 20 4.94 -10.50 2.03
CA THR A 20 3.95 -10.70 0.96
C THR A 20 3.47 -9.37 0.40
N GLY A 21 3.31 -8.37 1.26
CA GLY A 21 2.88 -7.05 0.86
C GLY A 21 1.37 -6.91 0.72
N ILE A 22 0.95 -6.00 -0.16
CA ILE A 22 -0.45 -5.62 -0.34
C ILE A 22 -0.90 -6.01 -1.74
N ASP A 23 -2.01 -6.77 -1.80
CA ASP A 23 -2.73 -7.01 -3.05
C ASP A 23 -3.46 -5.73 -3.43
N LEU A 24 -2.91 -4.99 -4.40
CA LEU A 24 -3.44 -3.69 -4.79
C LEU A 24 -4.85 -3.77 -5.37
N ASP A 25 -5.12 -4.79 -6.17
CA ASP A 25 -6.43 -4.97 -6.78
C ASP A 25 -7.48 -5.38 -5.74
N GLY A 26 -7.11 -6.26 -4.82
CA GLY A 26 -7.97 -6.64 -3.70
C GLY A 26 -8.23 -5.49 -2.74
N PHE A 27 -7.22 -4.67 -2.48
CA PHE A 27 -7.36 -3.49 -1.63
C PHE A 27 -8.35 -2.50 -2.24
N ARG A 28 -8.23 -2.24 -3.54
CA ARG A 28 -9.16 -1.37 -4.25
C ARG A 28 -10.59 -1.93 -4.22
N ALA A 29 -10.73 -3.24 -4.46
CA ALA A 29 -12.06 -3.88 -4.44
C ALA A 29 -12.71 -3.80 -3.07
N ARG A 30 -11.92 -3.95 -1.99
CA ARG A 30 -12.44 -3.97 -0.62
C ARG A 30 -12.67 -2.58 -0.04
N TYR A 31 -11.76 -1.65 -0.29
CA TYR A 31 -11.78 -0.33 0.37
C TYR A 31 -12.06 0.83 -0.59
N GLY A 32 -12.10 0.57 -1.90
CA GLY A 32 -12.39 1.60 -2.89
C GLY A 32 -11.22 2.54 -3.19
N VAL A 33 -10.03 2.26 -2.67
CA VAL A 33 -8.85 3.12 -2.86
C VAL A 33 -7.85 2.44 -3.78
N ASP A 34 -7.52 3.10 -4.90
CA ASP A 34 -6.39 2.70 -5.73
C ASP A 34 -5.14 3.36 -5.13
N LEU A 35 -4.36 2.57 -4.38
CA LEU A 35 -3.20 3.10 -3.67
C LEU A 35 -2.17 3.74 -4.60
N LEU A 36 -1.97 3.18 -5.79
CA LEU A 36 -1.00 3.72 -6.74
C LEU A 36 -1.47 5.05 -7.31
N ALA A 37 -2.74 5.13 -7.72
CA ALA A 37 -3.29 6.36 -8.30
C ALA A 37 -3.39 7.48 -7.26
N ALA A 38 -3.79 7.15 -6.04
CA ALA A 38 -3.94 8.13 -4.96
C ALA A 38 -2.60 8.61 -4.41
N ASN A 39 -1.52 7.86 -4.62
CA ASN A 39 -0.22 8.12 -4.00
C ASN A 39 0.94 8.01 -5.00
N ASP A 40 0.72 8.38 -6.25
CA ASP A 40 1.69 8.15 -7.33
C ASP A 40 3.06 8.77 -7.03
N THR A 41 3.11 10.00 -6.54
CA THR A 41 4.35 10.68 -6.18
C THR A 41 5.06 10.00 -5.02
N LEU A 42 4.30 9.65 -3.98
CA LEU A 42 4.85 8.95 -2.82
C LEU A 42 5.40 7.58 -3.21
N VAL A 43 4.65 6.81 -4.00
CA VAL A 43 5.06 5.48 -4.45
C VAL A 43 6.34 5.57 -5.27
N ALA A 44 6.41 6.51 -6.21
CA ALA A 44 7.61 6.71 -7.02
C ALA A 44 8.84 7.00 -6.15
N ARG A 45 8.67 7.86 -5.15
CA ARG A 45 9.75 8.19 -4.22
C ARG A 45 10.18 6.98 -3.39
N LEU A 46 9.23 6.22 -2.88
CA LEU A 46 9.53 5.04 -2.05
C LEU A 46 10.21 3.94 -2.86
N VAL A 47 9.82 3.76 -4.11
CA VAL A 47 10.49 2.83 -5.01
C VAL A 47 11.93 3.28 -5.26
N ASP A 48 12.11 4.57 -5.55
CA ASP A 48 13.43 5.15 -5.80
C ASP A 48 14.35 5.01 -4.57
N GLU A 49 13.79 5.17 -3.37
CA GLU A 49 14.52 5.03 -2.11
C GLU A 49 14.77 3.57 -1.72
N GLY A 50 14.22 2.61 -2.47
CA GLY A 50 14.39 1.20 -2.19
C GLY A 50 13.56 0.71 -0.99
N ARG A 51 12.47 1.41 -0.63
CA ARG A 51 11.60 1.02 0.48
C ARG A 51 10.54 0.01 0.07
N ILE A 52 10.05 0.12 -1.15
CA ILE A 52 9.00 -0.76 -1.68
C ILE A 52 9.32 -1.16 -3.12
N VAL A 53 8.66 -2.24 -3.55
CA VAL A 53 8.67 -2.69 -4.94
C VAL A 53 7.21 -2.85 -5.38
N VAL A 54 6.88 -2.38 -6.57
CA VAL A 54 5.57 -2.62 -7.17
C VAL A 54 5.73 -3.69 -8.23
N ARG A 55 4.98 -4.79 -8.08
CA ARG A 55 4.99 -5.89 -9.03
C ARG A 55 3.66 -6.01 -9.74
N ALA A 56 3.70 -6.35 -11.02
CA ALA A 56 2.51 -6.66 -11.80
C ALA A 56 2.70 -8.08 -12.36
N ASP A 57 1.78 -8.98 -12.01
CA ASP A 57 1.81 -10.37 -12.43
C ASP A 57 0.52 -10.67 -13.22
N PRO A 58 0.60 -11.26 -14.43
CA PRO A 58 -0.59 -11.54 -15.22
C PRO A 58 -1.60 -12.47 -14.52
N GLU A 59 -1.15 -13.32 -13.60
CA GLU A 59 -2.03 -14.24 -12.88
C GLU A 59 -2.41 -13.73 -11.50
N ASP A 60 -1.46 -13.11 -10.78
CA ASP A 60 -1.65 -12.69 -9.39
C ASP A 60 -2.06 -11.23 -9.25
N GLY A 61 -2.09 -10.45 -10.34
CA GLY A 61 -2.42 -9.04 -10.29
C GLY A 61 -1.27 -8.17 -9.82
N ARG A 62 -1.61 -6.99 -9.29
CA ARG A 62 -0.61 -6.01 -8.88
C ARG A 62 -0.40 -6.07 -7.37
N TRP A 63 0.86 -5.99 -6.96
CA TRP A 63 1.26 -6.07 -5.55
C TRP A 63 2.23 -4.96 -5.21
N LEU A 64 2.06 -4.40 -4.01
CA LEU A 64 3.03 -3.47 -3.41
C LEU A 64 3.72 -4.23 -2.29
N VAL A 65 5.02 -4.43 -2.41
CA VAL A 65 5.79 -5.29 -1.50
C VAL A 65 6.89 -4.47 -0.83
N PRO A 66 6.98 -4.47 0.51
CA PRO A 66 8.07 -3.77 1.18
C PRO A 66 9.39 -4.53 1.00
N THR A 67 10.47 -3.79 0.90
CA THR A 67 11.83 -4.34 1.03
C THR A 67 12.16 -4.52 2.52
N LEU A 68 13.32 -5.07 2.85
CA LEU A 68 13.76 -5.15 4.25
C LEU A 68 13.83 -3.75 4.87
N SER A 69 14.33 -2.78 4.11
CA SER A 69 14.38 -1.40 4.54
C SER A 69 12.97 -0.81 4.76
N GLY A 70 12.00 -1.16 3.89
CA GLY A 70 10.62 -0.76 4.05
C GLY A 70 9.95 -1.37 5.28
N LEU A 71 10.22 -2.65 5.55
CA LEU A 71 9.69 -3.33 6.74
C LEU A 71 10.15 -2.63 8.02
N ALA A 72 11.39 -2.17 8.06
CA ALA A 72 11.95 -1.50 9.23
C ALA A 72 11.24 -0.18 9.55
N VAL A 73 10.59 0.46 8.56
CA VAL A 73 9.92 1.75 8.71
C VAL A 73 8.44 1.67 8.35
N ALA A 74 7.84 0.49 8.47
CA ALA A 74 6.45 0.23 8.02
C ALA A 74 5.42 1.20 8.62
N ASP A 75 5.54 1.53 9.91
CA ASP A 75 4.62 2.44 10.57
C ASP A 75 4.65 3.84 9.93
N GLY A 76 5.84 4.35 9.66
CA GLY A 76 6.02 5.63 9.00
C GLY A 76 5.53 5.61 7.56
N LEU A 77 5.77 4.52 6.83
CA LEU A 77 5.27 4.37 5.47
C LEU A 77 3.75 4.37 5.43
N ALA A 78 3.11 3.58 6.31
CA ALA A 78 1.65 3.51 6.37
C ALA A 78 1.04 4.88 6.65
N ALA A 79 1.63 5.64 7.57
CA ALA A 79 1.14 6.97 7.93
C ALA A 79 1.26 7.97 6.78
N ALA A 80 2.19 7.77 5.85
CA ALA A 80 2.42 8.68 4.73
C ALA A 80 1.41 8.51 3.59
N PHE A 81 0.74 7.36 3.49
CA PHE A 81 -0.21 7.11 2.40
C PHE A 81 -1.51 7.87 2.58
N ASP A 82 -2.03 8.40 1.47
CA ASP A 82 -3.35 9.01 1.42
C ASP A 82 -4.38 7.92 1.09
N LEU A 83 -5.37 7.77 1.96
CA LEU A 83 -6.45 6.79 1.81
C LEU A 83 -7.78 7.45 1.50
N SER A 84 -7.77 8.71 1.09
CA SER A 84 -9.00 9.42 0.74
C SER A 84 -9.62 8.79 -0.50
N LEU A 85 -10.95 8.63 -0.46
CA LEU A 85 -11.68 8.13 -1.62
C LEU A 85 -11.74 9.23 -2.68
N PRO A 86 -11.59 8.87 -3.96
CA PRO A 86 -11.81 9.84 -5.03
C PRO A 86 -13.30 10.20 -5.08
N ASN A 87 -13.57 11.47 -5.25
CA ASN A 87 -14.94 11.96 -5.42
C ASN A 87 -15.31 11.98 -6.89
#